data_0d94d297f1ad8d9a1a492176bd0600ff
#
_entry.id   0d94d297f1ad8d9a1a492176bd0600ff
#
_cell.length_a   1.000
_cell.length_b   1.000
_cell.length_c   1.000
_cell.angle_alpha   90.00
_cell.angle_beta   90.00
_cell.angle_gamma   90.00
#
_symmetry.space_group_name_H-M   'P 1'
#
loop_
_entity.id
_entity.type
_entity.pdbx_description
1 polymer ?
#
loop_
_entity_poly.entity_id
_entity_poly.type
_entity_poly.pdbx_seq_one_letter_code
_entity_poly.pdbx_strand_id
1 'polypeptide(L)'
;MVTGIGRQILTSRRLTVAATCIALVQVWPLAGAQPSRPATEADFYPIHALEIPKDAYLEVGALEWIPDGRLAVASRRGEIWMVKDPAADEPMWTRFAHGLHEVLGLAWKDGWLYVTQRPEVSRLRDTDGDGIADEFETVADGWGVSGDYHEYAFGSKFDRAGNIWVALCLTGSFTSEVPFRGWAVRVTPDGRTIPTTSGVRSPGGIGFDSSGNVLYTDNQGPWNGACALKHLVPGDFVGHPGGLKWYDLAPDMGPRPQEPKSGSRMAEAVKKIPQLRPPAVVFPYDLMGQSAAGVACDSTAGKFGPFAGQVFVTDQSHSTLMRCSLESVDGILQGACFRFRQGLRSGSLAVQFAPDGSLYVGGTNRGWGSRGPGNFALERVSWSGAMPFEIRALRARPDGFELEFTEPVDAATAGDVKSYAARGFTYIYQSAYGSPVVDEEPCPIDQADVSADATRVTLRMRNLREGVIHEIKAAGARSASSLPLLHDTGWYTLNRIPKP
;
A
#
# COMPACT_ATOMS: atom_id res chain seq x y z
N MET A 1 75.64 59.06 9.57
CA MET A 1 76.39 59.95 8.60
C MET A 1 75.50 59.99 7.35
N VAL A 2 74.75 61.05 7.21
CA VAL A 2 75.01 62.12 6.28
C VAL A 2 74.75 61.66 4.83
N THR A 3 73.83 62.14 4.17
CA THR A 3 73.24 63.30 3.47
C THR A 3 72.81 62.77 2.10
N GLY A 4 71.82 63.18 1.37
CA GLY A 4 71.09 64.42 1.26
C GLY A 4 70.45 64.52 -0.13
N ILE A 5 69.27 65.01 -0.19
CA ILE A 5 68.65 65.98 -1.11
C ILE A 5 68.79 65.76 -2.64
N GLY A 6 67.64 65.80 -3.32
CA GLY A 6 67.52 66.13 -4.74
C GLY A 6 66.07 66.09 -5.24
N ARG A 7 65.30 67.17 -5.04
CA ARG A 7 64.04 67.48 -5.72
C ARG A 7 64.33 67.88 -7.18
N GLN A 8 63.59 67.32 -8.11
CA GLN A 8 63.21 68.01 -9.34
C GLN A 8 61.78 67.70 -9.76
N ILE A 9 61.04 68.75 -9.91
CA ILE A 9 59.68 68.89 -10.41
C ILE A 9 59.78 68.89 -11.95
N LEU A 10 58.99 68.06 -12.62
CA LEU A 10 58.65 68.24 -14.01
C LEU A 10 57.20 67.86 -14.30
N THR A 11 56.58 68.83 -14.89
CA THR A 11 55.19 69.06 -15.27
C THR A 11 54.50 67.99 -16.05
N SER A 12 53.21 67.81 -15.69
CA SER A 12 52.19 66.94 -16.32
C SER A 12 51.87 67.37 -17.76
N ARG A 13 51.82 66.37 -18.67
CA ARG A 13 50.95 66.44 -19.83
C ARG A 13 49.97 65.27 -19.75
N ARG A 14 48.69 65.60 -19.63
CA ARG A 14 47.59 64.64 -19.71
C ARG A 14 47.37 64.24 -21.16
N LEU A 15 47.58 62.95 -21.49
CA LEU A 15 47.04 62.33 -22.71
C LEU A 15 45.73 61.61 -22.35
N THR A 16 44.66 62.10 -22.93
CA THR A 16 43.35 61.43 -22.84
C THR A 16 43.34 60.31 -23.90
N VAL A 17 43.39 59.06 -23.44
CA VAL A 17 43.17 57.90 -24.30
C VAL A 17 41.69 57.48 -24.15
N ALA A 18 40.95 57.66 -25.25
CA ALA A 18 39.58 57.13 -25.32
C ALA A 18 39.62 55.58 -25.44
N ALA A 19 39.21 54.88 -24.40
CA ALA A 19 39.06 53.43 -24.46
C ALA A 19 37.70 53.06 -25.08
N THR A 20 37.76 52.60 -26.32
CA THR A 20 36.58 51.97 -26.97
C THR A 20 36.40 50.61 -26.40
N CYS A 21 35.35 50.40 -25.51
CA CYS A 21 34.95 49.11 -25.04
C CYS A 21 34.22 48.35 -26.17
N ILE A 22 34.89 47.41 -26.79
CA ILE A 22 34.28 46.41 -27.64
C ILE A 22 33.67 45.34 -26.69
N ALA A 23 32.34 45.36 -26.51
CA ALA A 23 31.62 44.31 -25.82
C ALA A 23 31.63 43.01 -26.67
N LEU A 24 32.48 42.06 -26.33
CA LEU A 24 32.41 40.71 -26.84
C LEU A 24 31.16 40.04 -26.22
N VAL A 25 30.09 39.96 -27.00
CA VAL A 25 28.95 39.12 -26.69
C VAL A 25 29.42 37.68 -26.88
N GLN A 26 29.75 37.02 -25.78
CA GLN A 26 29.91 35.56 -25.75
C GLN A 26 28.53 34.93 -25.97
N VAL A 27 28.25 34.51 -27.20
CA VAL A 27 27.14 33.63 -27.52
C VAL A 27 27.55 32.26 -27.00
N TRP A 28 27.05 31.89 -25.83
CA TRP A 28 27.12 30.52 -25.39
C TRP A 28 26.22 29.71 -26.31
N PRO A 29 26.69 28.57 -26.87
CA PRO A 29 25.80 27.67 -27.57
C PRO A 29 24.73 27.22 -26.58
N LEU A 30 23.47 27.45 -26.93
CA LEU A 30 22.36 26.76 -26.29
C LEU A 30 22.71 25.28 -26.33
N ALA A 31 23.04 24.70 -25.17
CA ALA A 31 23.17 23.26 -25.02
C ALA A 31 21.88 22.67 -25.58
N GLY A 32 21.95 22.00 -26.71
CA GLY A 32 20.83 21.29 -27.28
C GLY A 32 20.31 20.35 -26.19
N ALA A 33 19.05 20.53 -25.78
CA ALA A 33 18.40 19.63 -24.85
C ALA A 33 18.53 18.23 -25.45
N GLN A 34 19.34 17.38 -24.83
CA GLN A 34 19.29 15.94 -25.14
C GLN A 34 17.82 15.51 -25.02
N PRO A 35 17.31 14.67 -25.93
CA PRO A 35 15.96 14.15 -25.78
C PRO A 35 15.86 13.51 -24.40
N SER A 36 15.11 14.16 -23.49
CA SER A 36 14.93 13.66 -22.13
C SER A 36 14.28 12.27 -22.25
N ARG A 37 14.93 11.24 -21.66
CA ARG A 37 14.30 9.92 -21.56
C ARG A 37 12.93 10.10 -20.90
N PRO A 38 11.95 9.24 -21.21
CA PRO A 38 10.69 9.24 -20.49
C PRO A 38 10.94 9.11 -18.98
N ALA A 39 10.21 9.89 -18.18
CA ALA A 39 10.26 9.79 -16.73
C ALA A 39 9.84 8.39 -16.28
N THR A 40 10.46 7.90 -15.22
CA THR A 40 10.19 6.58 -14.63
C THR A 40 9.81 6.75 -13.17
N GLU A 41 9.22 5.72 -12.56
CA GLU A 41 8.89 5.70 -11.13
C GLU A 41 10.10 6.08 -10.24
N ALA A 42 11.31 5.67 -10.62
CA ALA A 42 12.54 5.92 -9.87
C ALA A 42 12.93 7.41 -9.82
N ASP A 43 12.49 8.21 -10.76
CA ASP A 43 12.75 9.66 -10.76
C ASP A 43 11.94 10.38 -9.68
N PHE A 44 10.80 9.82 -9.28
CA PHE A 44 9.90 10.36 -8.28
C PHE A 44 10.01 9.66 -6.93
N TYR A 45 10.22 8.33 -6.95
CA TYR A 45 10.25 7.48 -5.76
C TYR A 45 11.47 6.54 -5.79
N PRO A 46 12.70 7.06 -5.50
CA PRO A 46 13.89 6.22 -5.40
C PRO A 46 13.76 5.18 -4.28
N ILE A 47 14.36 4.01 -4.50
CA ILE A 47 14.45 2.91 -3.54
C ILE A 47 15.88 2.84 -3.01
N HIS A 48 16.02 2.79 -1.70
CA HIS A 48 17.29 2.63 -0.99
C HIS A 48 17.23 1.33 -0.17
N ALA A 49 18.08 0.38 -0.49
CA ALA A 49 18.19 -0.86 0.30
C ALA A 49 19.03 -0.59 1.54
N LEU A 50 18.55 -1.03 2.71
CA LEU A 50 19.31 -0.98 3.95
C LEU A 50 20.34 -2.13 3.96
N GLU A 51 21.52 -1.88 4.51
CA GLU A 51 22.49 -2.92 4.78
C GLU A 51 22.01 -3.75 5.97
N ILE A 52 21.90 -5.06 5.76
CA ILE A 52 21.43 -6.03 6.75
C ILE A 52 22.66 -6.74 7.34
N PRO A 53 22.74 -6.93 8.68
CA PRO A 53 23.83 -7.67 9.30
C PRO A 53 24.02 -9.05 8.68
N LYS A 54 25.28 -9.48 8.51
CA LYS A 54 25.61 -10.76 7.83
C LYS A 54 25.09 -12.00 8.55
N ASP A 55 24.86 -11.90 9.85
CA ASP A 55 24.33 -12.96 10.72
C ASP A 55 22.80 -12.91 10.84
N ALA A 56 22.14 -11.86 10.30
CA ALA A 56 20.70 -11.75 10.29
C ALA A 56 20.10 -12.39 9.01
N TYR A 57 19.21 -13.36 9.20
CA TYR A 57 18.39 -13.90 8.11
C TYR A 57 17.02 -13.22 8.15
N LEU A 58 16.95 -12.01 7.58
CA LEU A 58 15.86 -11.07 7.78
C LEU A 58 14.69 -11.29 6.81
N GLU A 59 13.93 -12.35 7.01
CA GLU A 59 12.63 -12.57 6.35
C GLU A 59 11.58 -11.68 7.00
N VAL A 60 11.47 -10.42 6.56
CA VAL A 60 10.66 -9.40 7.26
C VAL A 60 9.18 -9.76 7.25
N GLY A 61 8.60 -9.89 8.47
CA GLY A 61 7.19 -10.20 8.69
C GLY A 61 6.37 -8.99 9.14
N ALA A 62 6.96 -8.07 9.90
CA ALA A 62 6.29 -6.87 10.39
C ALA A 62 7.29 -5.74 10.69
N LEU A 63 6.80 -4.50 10.70
CA LEU A 63 7.54 -3.27 10.98
C LEU A 63 6.77 -2.40 11.98
N GLU A 64 7.48 -1.78 12.94
CA GLU A 64 6.91 -0.81 13.88
C GLU A 64 7.91 0.27 14.25
N TRP A 65 7.46 1.53 14.26
CA TRP A 65 8.25 2.64 14.79
C TRP A 65 8.10 2.76 16.31
N ILE A 66 9.23 2.76 16.98
CA ILE A 66 9.27 2.99 18.43
C ILE A 66 9.36 4.51 18.70
N PRO A 67 8.77 5.03 19.79
CA PRO A 67 8.75 6.48 20.08
C PRO A 67 10.12 7.14 20.18
N ASP A 68 11.17 6.38 20.45
CA ASP A 68 12.56 6.87 20.48
C ASP A 68 13.22 7.01 19.11
N GLY A 69 12.49 6.72 18.02
CA GLY A 69 12.94 6.85 16.64
C GLY A 69 13.56 5.59 16.04
N ARG A 70 13.66 4.48 16.79
CA ARG A 70 14.09 3.19 16.26
C ARG A 70 12.98 2.52 15.46
N LEU A 71 13.37 1.73 14.46
CA LEU A 71 12.48 0.85 13.72
C LEU A 71 12.62 -0.59 14.25
N ALA A 72 11.53 -1.14 14.79
CA ALA A 72 11.44 -2.56 15.11
C ALA A 72 11.12 -3.34 13.83
N VAL A 73 11.93 -4.36 13.56
CA VAL A 73 11.83 -5.23 12.37
C VAL A 73 11.70 -6.67 12.83
N ALA A 74 10.53 -7.27 12.62
CA ALA A 74 10.31 -8.67 12.95
C ALA A 74 10.68 -9.56 11.77
N SER A 75 11.40 -10.65 12.06
CA SER A 75 11.65 -11.72 11.12
C SER A 75 10.61 -12.83 11.28
N ARG A 76 10.17 -13.42 10.18
CA ARG A 76 9.35 -14.64 10.17
C ARG A 76 10.05 -15.84 10.81
N ARG A 77 11.36 -15.71 11.09
CA ARG A 77 12.15 -16.72 11.83
C ARG A 77 12.06 -16.55 13.34
N GLY A 78 11.28 -15.58 13.82
CA GLY A 78 11.03 -15.38 15.25
C GLY A 78 12.07 -14.51 15.96
N GLU A 79 12.73 -13.64 15.22
CA GLU A 79 13.61 -12.61 15.76
C GLU A 79 12.96 -11.24 15.62
N ILE A 80 13.29 -10.32 16.52
CA ILE A 80 12.99 -8.89 16.41
C ILE A 80 14.32 -8.13 16.51
N TRP A 81 14.54 -7.27 15.54
CA TRP A 81 15.70 -6.38 15.47
C TRP A 81 15.24 -4.93 15.66
N MET A 82 15.99 -4.17 16.47
CA MET A 82 15.85 -2.73 16.57
C MET A 82 16.89 -2.06 15.68
N VAL A 83 16.43 -1.18 14.80
CA VAL A 83 17.29 -0.44 13.87
C VAL A 83 17.30 1.01 14.28
N LYS A 84 18.44 1.51 14.71
CA LYS A 84 18.67 2.92 14.99
C LYS A 84 19.20 3.60 13.74
N ASP A 85 18.72 4.82 13.46
CA ASP A 85 19.08 5.62 12.29
C ASP A 85 18.90 4.85 10.96
N PRO A 86 17.73 4.26 10.68
CA PRO A 86 17.53 3.39 9.51
C PRO A 86 17.63 4.13 8.16
N ALA A 87 17.71 5.47 8.17
CA ALA A 87 17.94 6.27 6.98
C ALA A 87 19.43 6.59 6.73
N ALA A 88 20.33 6.23 7.66
CA ALA A 88 21.77 6.41 7.50
C ALA A 88 22.36 5.39 6.53
N ASP A 89 23.56 5.67 6.00
CA ASP A 89 24.29 4.75 5.14
C ASP A 89 24.67 3.46 5.88
N GLU A 90 24.99 3.57 7.18
CA GLU A 90 25.31 2.45 8.07
C GLU A 90 24.33 2.45 9.28
N PRO A 91 23.13 1.86 9.17
CA PRO A 91 22.19 1.76 10.28
C PRO A 91 22.70 0.81 11.36
N MET A 92 22.43 1.14 12.63
CA MET A 92 22.85 0.30 13.75
C MET A 92 21.74 -0.70 14.10
N TRP A 93 22.11 -2.00 14.17
CA TRP A 93 21.20 -3.09 14.43
C TRP A 93 21.47 -3.73 15.79
N THR A 94 20.41 -3.95 16.59
CA THR A 94 20.46 -4.70 17.85
C THR A 94 19.38 -5.77 17.80
N ARG A 95 19.72 -7.02 18.10
CA ARG A 95 18.73 -8.10 18.22
C ARG A 95 18.01 -7.96 19.56
N PHE A 96 16.76 -7.50 19.51
CA PHE A 96 15.94 -7.22 20.67
C PHE A 96 15.30 -8.46 21.28
N ALA A 97 14.85 -9.41 20.46
CA ALA A 97 14.22 -10.66 20.92
C ALA A 97 14.43 -11.79 19.91
N HIS A 98 14.31 -13.03 20.40
CA HIS A 98 14.34 -14.24 19.56
C HIS A 98 13.48 -15.36 20.18
N GLY A 99 13.31 -16.46 19.43
CA GLY A 99 12.54 -17.64 19.90
C GLY A 99 11.02 -17.48 19.73
N LEU A 100 10.57 -16.44 19.01
CA LEU A 100 9.17 -16.20 18.72
C LEU A 100 8.68 -17.07 17.55
N HIS A 101 7.35 -17.25 17.41
CA HIS A 101 6.77 -18.10 16.39
C HIS A 101 6.18 -17.32 15.22
N GLU A 102 6.99 -17.05 14.17
CA GLU A 102 6.58 -16.45 12.91
C GLU A 102 5.79 -15.14 13.07
N VAL A 103 6.52 -14.09 13.46
CA VAL A 103 5.95 -12.78 13.77
C VAL A 103 5.44 -12.09 12.50
N LEU A 104 4.12 -11.81 12.45
CA LEU A 104 3.44 -11.15 11.34
C LEU A 104 2.59 -9.93 11.79
N GLY A 105 2.92 -9.35 12.93
CA GLY A 105 2.34 -8.12 13.42
C GLY A 105 3.15 -7.54 14.57
N LEU A 106 3.37 -6.22 14.54
CA LEU A 106 4.00 -5.45 15.60
C LEU A 106 3.16 -4.20 15.89
N ALA A 107 3.02 -3.87 17.18
CA ALA A 107 2.41 -2.61 17.63
C ALA A 107 3.08 -2.14 18.92
N TRP A 108 3.35 -0.85 19.04
CA TRP A 108 3.93 -0.27 20.24
C TRP A 108 2.89 0.45 21.09
N LYS A 109 2.88 0.19 22.40
CA LYS A 109 2.03 0.92 23.35
C LYS A 109 2.56 0.85 24.76
N ASP A 110 2.59 1.99 25.45
CA ASP A 110 2.85 2.11 26.91
C ASP A 110 4.11 1.38 27.38
N GLY A 111 5.21 1.48 26.61
CA GLY A 111 6.50 0.85 26.95
C GLY A 111 6.61 -0.63 26.51
N TRP A 112 5.58 -1.18 25.89
CA TRP A 112 5.56 -2.55 25.43
C TRP A 112 5.54 -2.65 23.89
N LEU A 113 6.28 -3.60 23.36
CA LEU A 113 6.16 -4.05 21.97
C LEU A 113 5.21 -5.25 21.93
N TYR A 114 4.04 -5.07 21.35
CA TYR A 114 3.07 -6.15 21.09
C TYR A 114 3.43 -6.88 19.82
N VAL A 115 3.35 -8.20 19.88
CA VAL A 115 3.83 -9.11 18.83
C VAL A 115 2.72 -10.10 18.50
N THR A 116 2.24 -10.10 17.25
CA THR A 116 1.32 -11.13 16.79
C THR A 116 2.13 -12.29 16.23
N GLN A 117 1.98 -13.43 16.86
CA GLN A 117 2.58 -14.70 16.49
C GLN A 117 1.49 -15.65 15.96
N ARG A 118 1.88 -16.77 15.39
CA ARG A 118 0.94 -17.77 14.88
C ARG A 118 -0.10 -18.24 15.93
N PRO A 119 0.30 -18.58 17.19
CA PRO A 119 -0.63 -19.03 18.21
C PRO A 119 -1.25 -17.92 19.07
N GLU A 120 -0.64 -16.71 19.14
CA GLU A 120 -0.98 -15.75 20.17
C GLU A 120 -0.60 -14.31 19.82
N VAL A 121 -1.12 -13.37 20.60
CA VAL A 121 -0.54 -12.04 20.78
C VAL A 121 0.22 -12.02 22.09
N SER A 122 1.51 -11.72 22.02
CA SER A 122 2.38 -11.52 23.18
C SER A 122 2.77 -10.04 23.27
N ARG A 123 3.34 -9.62 24.42
CA ARG A 123 4.03 -8.33 24.54
C ARG A 123 5.37 -8.51 25.21
N LEU A 124 6.33 -7.70 24.79
CA LEU A 124 7.73 -7.79 25.20
C LEU A 124 8.22 -6.42 25.67
N ARG A 125 9.11 -6.39 26.64
CA ARG A 125 9.87 -5.18 27.00
C ARG A 125 11.25 -5.52 27.52
N ASP A 126 12.12 -4.53 27.46
CA ASP A 126 13.44 -4.47 28.09
C ASP A 126 13.28 -3.71 29.42
N THR A 127 13.53 -4.34 30.56
CA THR A 127 13.33 -3.74 31.89
C THR A 127 14.61 -3.20 32.50
N ASP A 128 15.78 -3.67 32.08
CA ASP A 128 17.09 -3.26 32.60
C ASP A 128 17.86 -2.28 31.69
N GLY A 129 17.36 -2.06 30.46
CA GLY A 129 17.88 -1.06 29.53
C GLY A 129 19.10 -1.52 28.73
N ASP A 130 19.35 -2.83 28.62
CA ASP A 130 20.47 -3.37 27.86
C ASP A 130 20.19 -3.50 26.36
N GLY A 131 18.95 -3.25 25.93
CA GLY A 131 18.50 -3.32 24.54
C GLY A 131 17.97 -4.68 24.13
N ILE A 132 17.81 -5.63 25.05
CA ILE A 132 17.29 -6.98 24.85
C ILE A 132 16.03 -7.15 25.70
N ALA A 133 14.99 -7.74 25.13
CA ALA A 133 13.77 -8.00 25.89
C ALA A 133 14.00 -9.09 26.93
N ASP A 134 13.68 -8.82 28.18
CA ASP A 134 13.82 -9.74 29.32
C ASP A 134 12.46 -10.08 29.96
N GLU A 135 11.41 -9.37 29.61
CA GLU A 135 10.04 -9.66 30.04
C GLU A 135 9.12 -9.97 28.87
N PHE A 136 8.43 -11.11 28.97
CA PHE A 136 7.55 -11.65 27.95
C PHE A 136 6.21 -12.06 28.58
N GLU A 137 5.10 -11.57 28.02
CA GLU A 137 3.77 -11.90 28.51
C GLU A 137 2.87 -12.32 27.35
N THR A 138 2.12 -13.41 27.50
CA THR A 138 1.00 -13.74 26.61
C THR A 138 -0.18 -12.82 26.91
N VAL A 139 -0.67 -12.11 25.90
CA VAL A 139 -1.82 -11.21 26.01
C VAL A 139 -3.10 -11.95 25.67
N ALA A 140 -3.12 -12.72 24.57
CA ALA A 140 -4.26 -13.47 24.12
C ALA A 140 -3.86 -14.63 23.20
N ASP A 141 -4.53 -15.78 23.35
CA ASP A 141 -4.31 -17.03 22.61
C ASP A 141 -5.62 -17.72 22.19
N GLY A 142 -6.70 -16.95 22.05
CA GLY A 142 -8.08 -17.44 21.87
C GLY A 142 -8.41 -18.02 20.48
N TRP A 143 -7.46 -18.57 19.72
CA TRP A 143 -7.67 -19.27 18.46
C TRP A 143 -6.82 -20.53 18.32
N GLY A 144 -7.22 -21.44 17.43
CA GLY A 144 -6.54 -22.71 17.27
C GLY A 144 -5.33 -22.68 16.34
N VAL A 145 -4.40 -23.61 16.56
CA VAL A 145 -3.26 -23.93 15.69
C VAL A 145 -3.15 -25.44 15.54
N SER A 146 -3.14 -25.96 14.29
CA SER A 146 -2.97 -27.39 14.02
C SER A 146 -1.50 -27.76 13.66
N GLY A 147 -0.68 -26.75 13.37
CA GLY A 147 0.70 -26.92 12.87
C GLY A 147 0.80 -26.89 11.35
N ASP A 148 -0.29 -26.62 10.63
CA ASP A 148 -0.23 -26.39 9.18
C ASP A 148 0.58 -25.13 8.83
N TYR A 149 1.34 -25.21 7.75
CA TYR A 149 2.23 -24.13 7.33
C TYR A 149 1.49 -22.81 7.06
N HIS A 150 0.26 -22.85 6.51
CA HIS A 150 -0.49 -21.64 6.12
C HIS A 150 -1.36 -21.05 7.25
N GLU A 151 -1.34 -21.58 8.45
CA GLU A 151 -2.07 -21.00 9.59
C GLU A 151 -1.43 -19.71 10.11
N TYR A 152 -1.21 -18.74 9.21
CA TYR A 152 -0.68 -17.43 9.56
C TYR A 152 -1.67 -16.63 10.42
N ALA A 153 -1.13 -15.71 11.21
CA ALA A 153 -1.87 -14.73 12.00
C ALA A 153 -1.28 -13.34 11.77
N PHE A 154 -1.94 -12.52 10.97
CA PHE A 154 -1.52 -11.15 10.69
C PHE A 154 -2.14 -10.18 11.68
N GLY A 155 -1.30 -9.48 12.47
CA GLY A 155 -1.73 -8.49 13.45
C GLY A 155 -1.65 -7.06 12.93
N SER A 156 -2.62 -6.25 13.37
CA SER A 156 -2.66 -4.82 13.10
C SER A 156 -1.88 -4.01 14.14
N LYS A 157 -1.79 -2.72 13.91
CA LYS A 157 -1.59 -1.69 14.95
C LYS A 157 -2.84 -1.60 15.84
N PHE A 158 -2.78 -0.80 16.91
CA PHE A 158 -3.96 -0.53 17.73
C PHE A 158 -4.99 0.28 16.96
N ASP A 159 -6.26 -0.15 17.05
CA ASP A 159 -7.39 0.67 16.61
C ASP A 159 -7.69 1.80 17.63
N ARG A 160 -8.64 2.68 17.31
CA ARG A 160 -9.01 3.82 18.18
C ARG A 160 -9.59 3.41 19.54
N ALA A 161 -10.08 2.18 19.64
CA ALA A 161 -10.58 1.61 20.91
C ALA A 161 -9.48 0.85 21.68
N GLY A 162 -8.27 0.77 21.12
CA GLY A 162 -7.12 0.10 21.72
C GLY A 162 -7.09 -1.41 21.50
N ASN A 163 -7.84 -1.94 20.52
CA ASN A 163 -7.76 -3.35 20.16
C ASN A 163 -6.70 -3.60 19.10
N ILE A 164 -6.12 -4.80 19.12
CA ILE A 164 -5.35 -5.35 17.99
C ILE A 164 -6.29 -6.27 17.21
N TRP A 165 -6.39 -6.06 15.90
CA TRP A 165 -7.12 -6.96 15.02
C TRP A 165 -6.15 -8.00 14.48
N VAL A 166 -6.58 -9.26 14.45
CA VAL A 166 -5.78 -10.38 13.93
C VAL A 166 -6.58 -11.08 12.83
N ALA A 167 -6.03 -11.13 11.61
CA ALA A 167 -6.57 -11.88 10.49
C ALA A 167 -5.93 -13.27 10.44
N LEU A 168 -6.76 -14.32 10.62
CA LEU A 168 -6.33 -15.70 10.75
C LEU A 168 -6.53 -16.46 9.42
N CYS A 169 -5.42 -16.90 8.82
CA CYS A 169 -5.45 -17.71 7.61
C CYS A 169 -6.09 -19.06 7.85
N LEU A 170 -6.80 -19.59 6.87
CA LEU A 170 -7.31 -20.96 6.83
C LEU A 170 -6.16 -21.97 6.89
N THR A 171 -6.43 -23.16 7.39
CA THR A 171 -5.57 -24.34 7.30
C THR A 171 -5.34 -24.68 5.83
N GLY A 172 -4.08 -24.75 5.39
CA GLY A 172 -3.70 -24.93 3.99
C GLY A 172 -4.22 -23.86 3.02
N SER A 173 -4.82 -22.76 3.53
CA SER A 173 -5.57 -21.77 2.75
C SER A 173 -6.83 -22.30 2.06
N PHE A 174 -7.36 -23.47 2.49
CA PHE A 174 -8.52 -24.13 1.90
C PHE A 174 -9.60 -24.48 2.90
N THR A 175 -9.23 -24.95 4.10
CA THR A 175 -10.14 -25.47 5.12
C THR A 175 -9.94 -24.75 6.44
N SER A 176 -10.76 -25.06 7.43
CA SER A 176 -10.60 -24.55 8.79
C SER A 176 -10.67 -25.74 9.77
N GLU A 177 -9.50 -26.25 10.19
CA GLU A 177 -9.42 -27.48 10.99
C GLU A 177 -9.54 -27.20 12.49
N VAL A 178 -9.13 -26.02 12.94
CA VAL A 178 -9.14 -25.61 14.35
C VAL A 178 -9.85 -24.27 14.54
N PRO A 179 -10.29 -23.93 15.77
CA PRO A 179 -11.14 -22.78 16.04
C PRO A 179 -10.63 -21.47 15.46
N PHE A 180 -11.55 -20.74 14.83
CA PHE A 180 -11.39 -19.40 14.25
C PHE A 180 -10.40 -19.25 13.11
N ARG A 181 -9.81 -20.33 12.55
CA ARG A 181 -9.10 -20.21 11.27
C ARG A 181 -10.09 -19.83 10.17
N GLY A 182 -9.75 -18.80 9.41
CA GLY A 182 -10.65 -18.16 8.44
C GLY A 182 -11.52 -17.04 9.02
N TRP A 183 -11.09 -16.46 10.16
CA TRP A 183 -11.74 -15.34 10.82
C TRP A 183 -10.79 -14.18 11.05
N ALA A 184 -11.34 -12.98 11.24
CA ALA A 184 -10.66 -11.92 11.93
C ALA A 184 -11.19 -11.81 13.36
N VAL A 185 -10.28 -11.69 14.32
CA VAL A 185 -10.59 -11.52 15.74
C VAL A 185 -10.02 -10.20 16.25
N ARG A 186 -10.59 -9.66 17.32
CA ARG A 186 -10.04 -8.53 18.07
C ARG A 186 -9.48 -9.00 19.39
N VAL A 187 -8.29 -8.57 19.70
CA VAL A 187 -7.68 -8.69 21.04
C VAL A 187 -7.90 -7.36 21.75
N THR A 188 -8.69 -7.37 22.79
CA THR A 188 -9.03 -6.19 23.59
C THR A 188 -7.87 -5.77 24.51
N PRO A 189 -7.86 -4.52 25.06
CA PRO A 189 -6.82 -4.08 25.99
C PRO A 189 -6.68 -4.95 27.26
N ASP A 190 -7.76 -5.65 27.67
CA ASP A 190 -7.79 -6.59 28.80
C ASP A 190 -7.50 -8.05 28.37
N GLY A 191 -7.01 -8.27 27.14
CA GLY A 191 -6.53 -9.56 26.64
C GLY A 191 -7.61 -10.54 26.16
N ARG A 192 -8.88 -10.12 26.05
CA ARG A 192 -9.92 -11.00 25.53
C ARG A 192 -9.85 -11.11 24.01
N THR A 193 -9.96 -12.32 23.49
CA THR A 193 -10.15 -12.59 22.06
C THR A 193 -11.63 -12.54 21.71
N ILE A 194 -12.02 -11.66 20.80
CA ILE A 194 -13.39 -11.48 20.34
C ILE A 194 -13.48 -11.87 18.86
N PRO A 195 -14.14 -12.97 18.49
CA PRO A 195 -14.48 -13.26 17.10
C PRO A 195 -15.26 -12.10 16.50
N THR A 196 -14.86 -11.61 15.31
CA THR A 196 -15.36 -10.32 14.84
C THR A 196 -15.87 -10.33 13.42
N THR A 197 -15.16 -10.97 12.49
CA THR A 197 -15.55 -11.06 11.07
C THR A 197 -15.17 -12.45 10.56
N SER A 198 -16.09 -13.12 9.88
CA SER A 198 -15.85 -14.45 9.31
C SER A 198 -15.52 -14.39 7.82
N GLY A 199 -14.97 -15.47 7.26
CA GLY A 199 -14.78 -15.62 5.82
C GLY A 199 -13.45 -15.12 5.27
N VAL A 200 -12.45 -14.91 6.11
CA VAL A 200 -11.07 -14.70 5.74
C VAL A 200 -10.51 -15.97 5.08
N ARG A 201 -9.74 -15.85 3.99
CA ARG A 201 -9.13 -17.00 3.34
C ARG A 201 -7.61 -17.07 3.61
N SER A 202 -6.85 -16.21 2.95
CA SER A 202 -5.38 -16.21 3.00
C SER A 202 -4.88 -14.78 3.07
N PRO A 203 -4.90 -14.18 4.27
CA PRO A 203 -4.41 -12.82 4.46
C PRO A 203 -2.93 -12.72 4.12
N GLY A 204 -2.53 -11.55 3.59
CA GLY A 204 -1.14 -11.17 3.38
C GLY A 204 -0.71 -9.98 4.24
N GLY A 205 -1.67 -9.26 4.81
CA GLY A 205 -1.43 -8.12 5.68
C GLY A 205 -2.73 -7.49 6.16
N ILE A 206 -2.64 -6.64 7.19
CA ILE A 206 -3.75 -5.93 7.80
C ILE A 206 -3.31 -4.51 8.17
N GLY A 207 -4.19 -3.53 8.02
CA GLY A 207 -3.93 -2.14 8.32
C GLY A 207 -5.21 -1.31 8.39
N PHE A 208 -5.06 0.02 8.41
CA PHE A 208 -6.19 0.95 8.48
C PHE A 208 -6.15 1.92 7.31
N ASP A 209 -7.30 2.47 6.94
CA ASP A 209 -7.36 3.69 6.13
C ASP A 209 -7.33 4.95 7.01
N SER A 210 -7.34 6.13 6.39
CA SER A 210 -7.33 7.42 7.10
C SER A 210 -8.57 7.66 7.97
N SER A 211 -9.68 6.98 7.70
CA SER A 211 -10.91 7.03 8.49
C SER A 211 -10.90 6.07 9.68
N GLY A 212 -9.95 5.13 9.72
CA GLY A 212 -9.83 4.07 10.73
C GLY A 212 -10.61 2.81 10.38
N ASN A 213 -11.04 2.65 9.12
CA ASN A 213 -11.58 1.38 8.65
C ASN A 213 -10.46 0.32 8.65
N VAL A 214 -10.78 -0.87 9.14
CA VAL A 214 -9.82 -1.99 9.19
C VAL A 214 -9.82 -2.71 7.86
N LEU A 215 -8.66 -2.76 7.24
CA LEU A 215 -8.47 -3.34 5.91
C LEU A 215 -7.50 -4.52 5.99
N TYR A 216 -7.75 -5.56 5.20
CA TYR A 216 -6.78 -6.62 5.01
C TYR A 216 -6.72 -7.02 3.54
N THR A 217 -5.58 -7.55 3.13
CA THR A 217 -5.41 -8.18 1.82
C THR A 217 -5.76 -9.65 1.90
N ASP A 218 -6.49 -10.16 0.90
CA ASP A 218 -6.85 -11.57 0.80
C ASP A 218 -6.42 -12.11 -0.56
N ASN A 219 -5.62 -13.17 -0.55
CA ASN A 219 -5.00 -13.71 -1.75
C ASN A 219 -5.96 -14.52 -2.63
N GLN A 220 -5.63 -14.58 -3.94
CA GLN A 220 -6.34 -15.42 -4.91
C GLN A 220 -6.44 -16.87 -4.44
N GLY A 221 -7.57 -17.48 -4.66
CA GLY A 221 -7.81 -18.90 -4.39
C GLY A 221 -9.29 -19.26 -4.37
N PRO A 222 -9.70 -20.35 -3.70
CA PRO A 222 -11.11 -20.66 -3.53
C PRO A 222 -11.87 -19.46 -2.96
N TRP A 223 -13.01 -19.12 -3.57
CA TRP A 223 -13.88 -17.99 -3.22
C TRP A 223 -13.24 -16.60 -3.34
N ASN A 224 -12.03 -16.54 -3.88
CA ASN A 224 -11.30 -15.33 -4.23
C ASN A 224 -10.77 -15.43 -5.66
N GLY A 225 -11.51 -14.92 -6.63
CA GLY A 225 -11.14 -14.99 -8.06
C GLY A 225 -9.81 -14.30 -8.39
N ALA A 226 -9.49 -13.21 -7.67
CA ALA A 226 -8.23 -12.49 -7.68
C ALA A 226 -7.90 -11.98 -6.28
N CYS A 227 -6.69 -11.49 -6.03
CA CYS A 227 -6.36 -10.80 -4.79
C CYS A 227 -7.24 -9.57 -4.58
N ALA A 228 -7.51 -9.24 -3.33
CA ALA A 228 -8.37 -8.11 -3.00
C ALA A 228 -7.96 -7.41 -1.70
N LEU A 229 -8.27 -6.12 -1.61
CA LEU A 229 -8.33 -5.36 -0.37
C LEU A 229 -9.77 -5.43 0.15
N LYS A 230 -9.95 -5.96 1.35
CA LYS A 230 -11.26 -6.18 1.97
C LYS A 230 -11.40 -5.39 3.26
N HIS A 231 -12.63 -4.96 3.56
CA HIS A 231 -12.98 -4.21 4.76
C HIS A 231 -13.51 -5.17 5.83
N LEU A 232 -12.87 -5.20 6.99
CA LEU A 232 -13.30 -5.97 8.15
C LEU A 232 -14.29 -5.14 8.99
N VAL A 233 -15.52 -5.61 9.09
CA VAL A 233 -16.57 -4.97 9.88
C VAL A 233 -17.14 -6.02 10.85
N PRO A 234 -17.35 -5.67 12.13
CA PRO A 234 -17.94 -6.59 13.09
C PRO A 234 -19.31 -7.14 12.62
N GLY A 235 -19.47 -8.46 12.68
CA GLY A 235 -20.69 -9.16 12.24
C GLY A 235 -20.72 -9.56 10.77
N ASP A 236 -19.77 -9.08 9.95
CA ASP A 236 -19.75 -9.37 8.52
C ASP A 236 -19.08 -10.72 8.18
N PHE A 237 -19.39 -11.18 6.97
CA PHE A 237 -18.79 -12.32 6.30
C PHE A 237 -18.06 -11.82 5.03
N VAL A 238 -16.74 -12.07 4.92
CA VAL A 238 -15.92 -11.54 3.82
C VAL A 238 -15.62 -12.55 2.70
N GLY A 239 -16.34 -13.68 2.68
CA GLY A 239 -16.54 -14.48 1.47
C GLY A 239 -16.15 -15.95 1.50
N HIS A 240 -15.16 -16.42 2.29
CA HIS A 240 -14.78 -17.83 2.29
C HIS A 240 -15.57 -18.64 3.33
N PRO A 241 -16.33 -19.70 2.92
CA PRO A 241 -17.23 -20.42 3.85
C PRO A 241 -16.53 -21.35 4.85
N GLY A 242 -15.23 -21.65 4.68
CA GLY A 242 -14.52 -22.68 5.45
C GLY A 242 -14.56 -22.52 6.96
N GLY A 243 -14.63 -21.28 7.48
CA GLY A 243 -14.70 -20.98 8.90
C GLY A 243 -16.12 -20.86 9.48
N LEU A 244 -17.19 -21.02 8.68
CA LEU A 244 -18.58 -20.81 9.13
C LEU A 244 -19.02 -21.79 10.24
N LYS A 245 -18.38 -22.95 10.37
CA LYS A 245 -18.66 -23.92 11.45
C LYS A 245 -18.37 -23.37 12.86
N TRP A 246 -17.57 -22.32 13.01
CA TRP A 246 -17.20 -21.75 14.29
C TRP A 246 -18.21 -20.74 14.85
N TYR A 247 -19.33 -20.47 14.13
CA TYR A 247 -20.39 -19.60 14.65
C TYR A 247 -20.98 -20.13 15.97
N ASP A 248 -20.95 -21.44 16.20
CA ASP A 248 -21.40 -22.04 17.47
C ASP A 248 -20.53 -21.63 18.67
N LEU A 249 -19.29 -21.20 18.42
CA LEU A 249 -18.35 -20.66 19.41
C LEU A 249 -18.35 -19.13 19.48
N ALA A 250 -19.17 -18.46 18.65
CA ALA A 250 -19.22 -17.01 18.51
C ALA A 250 -20.68 -16.49 18.55
N PRO A 251 -21.43 -16.69 19.64
CA PRO A 251 -22.86 -16.37 19.69
C PRO A 251 -23.16 -14.88 19.46
N ASP A 252 -22.22 -13.98 19.80
CA ASP A 252 -22.36 -12.53 19.62
C ASP A 252 -22.24 -12.08 18.15
N MET A 253 -21.84 -12.97 17.24
CA MET A 253 -21.76 -12.69 15.81
C MET A 253 -23.11 -12.69 15.09
N GLY A 254 -24.20 -13.02 15.81
CA GLY A 254 -25.52 -13.17 15.21
C GLY A 254 -25.67 -14.46 14.39
N PRO A 255 -26.65 -14.52 13.47
CA PRO A 255 -26.94 -15.76 12.72
C PRO A 255 -25.81 -16.10 11.75
N ARG A 256 -25.48 -17.41 11.69
CA ARG A 256 -24.53 -17.95 10.71
C ARG A 256 -24.96 -17.57 9.28
N PRO A 257 -24.09 -16.99 8.45
CA PRO A 257 -24.39 -16.72 7.04
C PRO A 257 -24.72 -17.98 6.25
N GLN A 258 -25.60 -17.84 5.26
CA GLN A 258 -25.83 -18.88 4.29
C GLN A 258 -24.54 -19.18 3.50
N GLU A 259 -24.26 -20.45 3.24
CA GLU A 259 -23.13 -20.82 2.38
C GLU A 259 -23.33 -20.29 0.95
N PRO A 260 -22.30 -19.64 0.37
CA PRO A 260 -22.42 -19.10 -0.97
C PRO A 260 -22.51 -20.21 -2.03
N LYS A 261 -23.26 -19.93 -3.11
CA LYS A 261 -23.35 -20.83 -4.25
C LYS A 261 -22.10 -20.67 -5.14
N SER A 262 -21.35 -21.75 -5.31
CA SER A 262 -20.21 -21.78 -6.24
C SER A 262 -20.63 -21.50 -7.68
N GLY A 263 -19.84 -20.71 -8.42
CA GLY A 263 -20.11 -20.32 -9.80
C GLY A 263 -20.99 -19.07 -9.95
N SER A 264 -21.34 -18.39 -8.84
CA SER A 264 -22.10 -17.13 -8.88
C SER A 264 -21.21 -15.92 -9.19
N ARG A 265 -21.84 -14.75 -9.25
CA ARG A 265 -21.14 -13.44 -9.24
C ARG A 265 -21.23 -12.81 -7.85
N MET A 266 -20.19 -12.05 -7.44
CA MET A 266 -20.19 -11.40 -6.14
C MET A 266 -21.41 -10.49 -5.95
N ALA A 267 -21.79 -9.71 -6.96
CA ALA A 267 -22.99 -8.86 -6.93
C ALA A 267 -24.29 -9.63 -6.68
N GLU A 268 -24.40 -10.88 -7.14
CA GLU A 268 -25.56 -11.73 -6.90
C GLU A 268 -25.52 -12.35 -5.50
N ALA A 269 -24.33 -12.76 -5.05
CA ALA A 269 -24.14 -13.36 -3.74
C ALA A 269 -24.45 -12.35 -2.61
N VAL A 270 -24.01 -11.11 -2.73
CA VAL A 270 -24.30 -10.01 -1.78
C VAL A 270 -25.80 -9.75 -1.64
N LYS A 271 -26.60 -9.91 -2.70
CA LYS A 271 -28.06 -9.74 -2.64
C LYS A 271 -28.75 -10.88 -1.87
N LYS A 272 -28.12 -12.06 -1.81
CA LYS A 272 -28.69 -13.27 -1.18
C LYS A 272 -28.20 -13.52 0.23
N ILE A 273 -27.01 -13.03 0.56
CA ILE A 273 -26.34 -13.23 1.85
C ILE A 273 -26.14 -11.87 2.50
N PRO A 274 -27.02 -11.42 3.38
CA PRO A 274 -27.01 -10.06 3.95
C PRO A 274 -25.70 -9.69 4.66
N GLN A 275 -25.01 -10.68 5.27
CA GLN A 275 -23.74 -10.45 5.96
C GLN A 275 -22.54 -10.39 5.00
N LEU A 276 -22.70 -10.78 3.72
CA LEU A 276 -21.60 -10.81 2.78
C LEU A 276 -21.17 -9.39 2.37
N ARG A 277 -19.96 -9.03 2.75
CA ARG A 277 -19.33 -7.78 2.35
C ARG A 277 -18.45 -8.00 1.12
N PRO A 278 -18.69 -7.28 0.02
CA PRO A 278 -17.85 -7.37 -1.17
C PRO A 278 -16.45 -6.76 -0.90
N PRO A 279 -15.42 -7.15 -1.68
CA PRO A 279 -14.12 -6.51 -1.64
C PRO A 279 -14.22 -5.01 -1.90
N ALA A 280 -13.46 -4.19 -1.14
CA ALA A 280 -13.36 -2.76 -1.40
C ALA A 280 -12.61 -2.47 -2.72
N VAL A 281 -11.52 -3.22 -2.97
CA VAL A 281 -10.74 -3.16 -4.21
C VAL A 281 -10.32 -4.55 -4.60
N VAL A 282 -10.57 -4.95 -5.85
CA VAL A 282 -10.01 -6.16 -6.45
C VAL A 282 -8.77 -5.77 -7.25
N PHE A 283 -7.66 -6.47 -7.02
CA PHE A 283 -6.43 -6.31 -7.80
C PHE A 283 -6.48 -7.24 -9.01
N PRO A 284 -6.61 -6.73 -10.25
CA PRO A 284 -6.65 -7.58 -11.42
C PRO A 284 -5.44 -8.50 -11.49
N TYR A 285 -5.72 -9.81 -11.59
CA TYR A 285 -4.70 -10.84 -11.51
C TYR A 285 -3.60 -10.63 -12.56
N ASP A 286 -2.35 -10.79 -12.17
CA ASP A 286 -1.13 -10.57 -12.95
C ASP A 286 -0.91 -9.13 -13.47
N LEU A 287 -1.95 -8.30 -13.63
CA LEU A 287 -1.82 -6.90 -14.02
C LEU A 287 -1.41 -6.02 -12.84
N MET A 288 -1.97 -6.29 -11.65
CA MET A 288 -1.71 -5.53 -10.43
C MET A 288 -0.98 -6.35 -9.37
N GLY A 289 -1.39 -7.60 -9.14
CA GLY A 289 -0.77 -8.44 -8.13
C GLY A 289 -1.16 -9.91 -8.26
N GLN A 290 -0.38 -10.78 -7.59
CA GLN A 290 -0.62 -12.21 -7.45
C GLN A 290 -0.62 -12.66 -6.00
N SER A 291 0.00 -11.88 -5.10
CA SER A 291 0.09 -12.16 -3.67
C SER A 291 0.10 -10.84 -2.91
N ALA A 292 -1.04 -10.15 -2.89
CA ALA A 292 -1.21 -8.90 -2.18
C ALA A 292 -0.96 -9.08 -0.68
N ALA A 293 -0.17 -8.17 -0.08
CA ALA A 293 0.36 -8.34 1.26
C ALA A 293 0.15 -7.10 2.15
N GLY A 294 1.19 -6.51 2.70
CA GLY A 294 1.13 -5.43 3.68
C GLY A 294 0.26 -4.24 3.27
N VAL A 295 -0.35 -3.60 4.26
CA VAL A 295 -1.28 -2.47 4.10
C VAL A 295 -0.81 -1.31 4.97
N ALA A 296 -0.58 -0.13 4.39
CA ALA A 296 -0.26 1.09 5.12
C ALA A 296 -0.99 2.30 4.51
N CYS A 297 -1.56 3.16 5.34
CA CYS A 297 -2.15 4.42 4.90
C CYS A 297 -1.12 5.54 4.97
N ASP A 298 -1.05 6.38 3.94
CA ASP A 298 -0.23 7.59 3.98
C ASP A 298 -0.82 8.63 4.94
N SER A 299 -0.32 8.65 6.16
CA SER A 299 -0.64 9.64 7.18
C SER A 299 0.44 10.73 7.32
N THR A 300 1.34 10.85 6.34
CA THR A 300 2.52 11.74 6.38
C THR A 300 2.19 13.22 6.17
N ALA A 301 0.91 13.55 5.90
CA ALA A 301 0.46 14.91 5.58
C ALA A 301 1.19 15.52 4.37
N GLY A 302 1.45 14.70 3.34
CA GLY A 302 2.07 15.12 2.09
C GLY A 302 3.60 15.03 2.05
N LYS A 303 4.27 14.55 3.11
CA LYS A 303 5.73 14.33 3.08
C LYS A 303 6.14 13.20 2.11
N PHE A 304 5.22 12.29 1.77
CA PHE A 304 5.41 11.24 0.77
C PHE A 304 4.86 11.62 -0.61
N GLY A 305 4.53 12.88 -0.85
CA GLY A 305 4.05 13.39 -2.13
C GLY A 305 2.52 13.57 -2.20
N PRO A 306 1.90 13.49 -3.40
CA PRO A 306 0.52 13.94 -3.61
C PRO A 306 -0.56 12.94 -3.16
N PHE A 307 -0.18 11.80 -2.57
CA PHE A 307 -1.12 10.70 -2.30
C PHE A 307 -1.55 10.57 -0.84
N ALA A 308 -1.41 11.65 -0.06
CA ALA A 308 -1.81 11.67 1.35
C ALA A 308 -3.24 11.15 1.55
N GLY A 309 -3.42 10.27 2.56
CA GLY A 309 -4.68 9.61 2.87
C GLY A 309 -4.99 8.36 2.05
N GLN A 310 -4.19 8.05 1.02
CA GLN A 310 -4.34 6.82 0.24
C GLN A 310 -3.70 5.62 0.93
N VAL A 311 -4.17 4.43 0.56
CA VAL A 311 -3.67 3.16 1.09
C VAL A 311 -2.65 2.58 0.12
N PHE A 312 -1.47 2.23 0.64
CA PHE A 312 -0.41 1.54 -0.08
C PHE A 312 -0.45 0.05 0.26
N VAL A 313 -0.35 -0.77 -0.77
CA VAL A 313 -0.41 -2.23 -0.66
C VAL A 313 0.80 -2.84 -1.35
N THR A 314 1.49 -3.75 -0.66
CA THR A 314 2.60 -4.50 -1.24
C THR A 314 2.09 -5.74 -1.98
N ASP A 315 2.90 -6.26 -2.91
CA ASP A 315 2.69 -7.57 -3.53
C ASP A 315 3.95 -8.42 -3.43
N GLN A 316 3.84 -9.59 -2.80
CA GLN A 316 4.98 -10.47 -2.58
C GLN A 316 5.48 -11.08 -3.90
N SER A 317 4.58 -11.57 -4.77
CA SER A 317 5.00 -12.23 -6.02
C SER A 317 5.61 -11.25 -7.02
N HIS A 318 5.06 -10.06 -7.15
CA HIS A 318 5.53 -9.06 -8.11
C HIS A 318 6.68 -8.20 -7.55
N SER A 319 6.91 -8.18 -6.23
CA SER A 319 7.89 -7.29 -5.57
C SER A 319 7.60 -5.83 -5.89
N THR A 320 6.35 -5.40 -5.64
CA THR A 320 5.85 -4.07 -6.01
C THR A 320 5.06 -3.42 -4.89
N LEU A 321 4.91 -2.10 -5.02
CA LEU A 321 3.94 -1.29 -4.30
C LEU A 321 2.81 -0.90 -5.24
N MET A 322 1.58 -1.04 -4.78
CA MET A 322 0.35 -0.54 -5.39
C MET A 322 -0.23 0.55 -4.49
N ARG A 323 -1.03 1.45 -5.03
CA ARG A 323 -1.80 2.41 -4.23
C ARG A 323 -3.28 2.28 -4.50
N CYS A 324 -4.09 2.58 -3.48
CA CYS A 324 -5.55 2.53 -3.56
C CYS A 324 -6.15 3.88 -3.14
N SER A 325 -7.05 4.41 -3.96
CA SER A 325 -7.93 5.52 -3.64
C SER A 325 -9.30 4.97 -3.29
N LEU A 326 -9.76 5.20 -2.06
CA LEU A 326 -10.98 4.63 -1.51
C LEU A 326 -12.06 5.70 -1.33
N GLU A 327 -13.31 5.29 -1.44
CA GLU A 327 -14.48 6.08 -1.06
C GLU A 327 -15.59 5.18 -0.50
N SER A 328 -16.52 5.77 0.23
CA SER A 328 -17.70 5.06 0.75
C SER A 328 -18.94 5.51 0.01
N VAL A 329 -19.68 4.58 -0.57
CA VAL A 329 -20.97 4.82 -1.23
C VAL A 329 -22.03 3.94 -0.57
N ASP A 330 -23.08 4.56 -0.04
CA ASP A 330 -24.16 3.87 0.71
C ASP A 330 -23.63 2.92 1.80
N GLY A 331 -22.55 3.34 2.52
CA GLY A 331 -21.92 2.54 3.61
C GLY A 331 -21.04 1.38 3.13
N ILE A 332 -20.86 1.21 1.83
CA ILE A 332 -19.97 0.22 1.25
C ILE A 332 -18.68 0.89 0.79
N LEU A 333 -17.55 0.40 1.29
CA LEU A 333 -16.23 0.86 0.86
C LEU A 333 -15.91 0.30 -0.51
N GLN A 334 -15.44 1.14 -1.41
CA GLN A 334 -15.05 0.80 -2.77
C GLN A 334 -13.94 1.74 -3.24
N GLY A 335 -13.35 1.49 -4.41
CA GLY A 335 -12.32 2.37 -4.93
C GLY A 335 -11.50 1.78 -6.05
N ALA A 336 -10.44 2.50 -6.39
CA ALA A 336 -9.53 2.13 -7.46
C ALA A 336 -8.15 1.72 -6.93
N CYS A 337 -7.50 0.80 -7.64
CA CYS A 337 -6.06 0.55 -7.49
C CYS A 337 -5.29 1.08 -8.71
N PHE A 338 -4.03 1.44 -8.44
CA PHE A 338 -3.08 1.97 -9.42
C PHE A 338 -1.71 1.33 -9.20
N ARG A 339 -0.93 1.19 -10.26
CA ARG A 339 0.50 0.93 -10.13
C ARG A 339 1.15 2.10 -9.41
N PHE A 340 2.24 1.82 -8.70
CA PHE A 340 2.97 2.88 -8.01
C PHE A 340 4.48 2.71 -8.12
N ARG A 341 5.07 1.63 -7.60
CA ARG A 341 6.52 1.43 -7.62
C ARG A 341 6.89 -0.04 -7.79
N GLN A 342 7.67 -0.32 -8.82
CA GLN A 342 8.23 -1.64 -9.11
C GLN A 342 9.72 -1.69 -8.77
N GLY A 343 10.31 -2.89 -8.81
CA GLY A 343 11.76 -3.06 -8.69
C GLY A 343 12.29 -3.19 -7.26
N LEU A 344 11.43 -3.58 -6.31
CA LEU A 344 11.86 -3.99 -4.97
C LEU A 344 12.66 -5.31 -5.06
N ARG A 345 13.63 -5.47 -4.14
CA ARG A 345 14.65 -6.54 -4.22
C ARG A 345 14.17 -7.92 -3.78
N SER A 346 13.03 -8.00 -3.10
CA SER A 346 12.49 -9.25 -2.58
C SER A 346 10.97 -9.22 -2.63
N GLY A 347 10.31 -10.34 -2.37
CA GLY A 347 8.86 -10.40 -2.22
C GLY A 347 8.37 -9.47 -1.13
N SER A 348 7.67 -8.40 -1.49
CA SER A 348 7.29 -7.33 -0.58
C SER A 348 6.14 -7.78 0.32
N LEU A 349 6.37 -7.87 1.64
CA LEU A 349 5.39 -8.35 2.62
C LEU A 349 4.99 -7.25 3.60
N ALA A 350 5.90 -6.74 4.40
CA ALA A 350 5.63 -5.73 5.41
C ALA A 350 5.82 -4.31 4.85
N VAL A 351 5.01 -3.35 5.32
CA VAL A 351 5.10 -1.96 4.90
C VAL A 351 4.73 -1.01 6.05
N GLN A 352 5.50 0.07 6.23
CA GLN A 352 5.27 1.04 7.29
C GLN A 352 5.80 2.43 6.89
N PHE A 353 4.97 3.47 7.07
CA PHE A 353 5.42 4.86 6.94
C PHE A 353 6.29 5.28 8.11
N ALA A 354 7.34 6.02 7.81
CA ALA A 354 8.25 6.59 8.79
C ALA A 354 7.81 8.01 9.22
N PRO A 355 8.26 8.48 10.38
CA PRO A 355 7.99 9.86 10.84
C PRO A 355 8.54 10.95 9.90
N ASP A 356 9.61 10.66 9.15
CA ASP A 356 10.20 11.55 8.14
C ASP A 356 9.38 11.63 6.84
N GLY A 357 8.38 10.74 6.68
CA GLY A 357 7.52 10.64 5.53
C GLY A 357 7.94 9.60 4.50
N SER A 358 9.08 8.93 4.65
CA SER A 358 9.45 7.82 3.78
C SER A 358 8.65 6.54 4.12
N LEU A 359 8.66 5.58 3.19
CA LEU A 359 7.96 4.31 3.32
C LEU A 359 8.98 3.17 3.38
N TYR A 360 8.95 2.38 4.45
CA TYR A 360 9.79 1.20 4.58
C TYR A 360 9.04 -0.04 4.14
N VAL A 361 9.70 -0.87 3.33
CA VAL A 361 9.17 -2.11 2.79
C VAL A 361 10.08 -3.25 3.17
N GLY A 362 9.53 -4.21 3.90
CA GLY A 362 10.19 -5.45 4.26
C GLY A 362 9.80 -6.58 3.32
N GLY A 363 10.76 -7.40 2.92
CA GLY A 363 10.55 -8.45 1.94
C GLY A 363 11.02 -9.83 2.37
N THR A 364 10.40 -10.85 1.77
CA THR A 364 10.76 -12.26 1.91
C THR A 364 10.31 -13.08 0.71
N ASN A 365 11.10 -14.05 0.29
CA ASN A 365 10.73 -15.09 -0.68
C ASN A 365 10.25 -16.38 -0.02
N ARG A 366 10.11 -16.39 1.30
CA ARG A 366 9.67 -17.58 2.02
C ARG A 366 8.24 -17.95 1.64
N GLY A 367 8.04 -19.16 1.19
CA GLY A 367 6.75 -19.73 0.79
C GLY A 367 6.45 -19.58 -0.69
N TRP A 368 6.80 -18.45 -1.33
CA TRP A 368 6.49 -18.17 -2.73
C TRP A 368 7.66 -17.47 -3.42
N GLY A 369 7.91 -17.83 -4.67
CA GLY A 369 8.86 -17.10 -5.51
C GLY A 369 8.39 -15.66 -5.76
N SER A 370 9.34 -14.74 -5.94
CA SER A 370 9.07 -13.35 -6.30
C SER A 370 9.88 -12.92 -7.52
N ARG A 371 9.49 -11.80 -8.12
CA ARG A 371 10.25 -11.18 -9.22
C ARG A 371 11.53 -10.52 -8.71
N GLY A 372 11.56 -10.10 -7.45
CA GLY A 372 12.75 -9.56 -6.82
C GLY A 372 13.84 -10.63 -6.65
N PRO A 373 15.12 -10.32 -6.95
CA PRO A 373 16.20 -11.32 -6.98
C PRO A 373 16.70 -11.77 -5.59
N GLY A 374 16.36 -11.04 -4.53
CA GLY A 374 16.82 -11.31 -3.16
C GLY A 374 15.90 -12.23 -2.39
N ASN A 375 16.45 -13.05 -1.48
CA ASN A 375 15.66 -13.88 -0.59
C ASN A 375 14.90 -13.07 0.47
N PHE A 376 15.45 -11.93 0.85
CA PHE A 376 14.86 -10.96 1.76
C PHE A 376 15.47 -9.57 1.52
N ALA A 377 14.79 -8.53 1.94
CA ALA A 377 15.27 -7.15 1.91
C ALA A 377 14.53 -6.30 2.93
N LEU A 378 15.16 -5.21 3.35
CA LEU A 378 14.49 -4.04 3.95
C LEU A 378 14.89 -2.83 3.11
N GLU A 379 13.89 -2.13 2.59
CA GLU A 379 14.08 -1.05 1.62
C GLU A 379 13.29 0.18 2.04
N ARG A 380 13.88 1.34 1.82
CA ARG A 380 13.26 2.65 2.04
C ARG A 380 12.89 3.26 0.70
N VAL A 381 11.63 3.64 0.52
CA VAL A 381 11.12 4.39 -0.61
C VAL A 381 10.87 5.81 -0.15
N SER A 382 11.48 6.80 -0.80
CA SER A 382 11.34 8.22 -0.45
C SER A 382 10.80 9.00 -1.63
N TRP A 383 10.06 10.08 -1.36
CA TRP A 383 9.66 11.03 -2.41
C TRP A 383 10.83 11.95 -2.75
N SER A 384 11.13 12.11 -4.03
CA SER A 384 12.22 12.98 -4.50
C SER A 384 11.90 14.49 -4.40
N GLY A 385 10.66 14.86 -4.09
CA GLY A 385 10.16 16.23 -4.16
C GLY A 385 9.63 16.64 -5.53
N ALA A 386 9.91 15.87 -6.59
CA ALA A 386 9.35 16.11 -7.92
C ALA A 386 7.91 15.59 -8.01
N MET A 387 7.01 16.36 -8.63
CA MET A 387 5.61 15.99 -8.80
C MET A 387 5.47 15.07 -10.02
N PRO A 388 5.00 13.82 -9.88
CA PRO A 388 4.63 12.98 -11.02
C PRO A 388 3.28 13.43 -11.60
N PHE A 389 3.12 13.43 -12.91
CA PHE A 389 1.79 13.56 -13.51
C PHE A 389 1.08 12.21 -13.49
N GLU A 390 0.03 12.11 -12.66
CA GLU A 390 -0.68 10.87 -12.33
C GLU A 390 -2.19 11.07 -12.23
N ILE A 391 -2.95 10.00 -12.42
CA ILE A 391 -4.33 9.95 -11.93
C ILE A 391 -4.24 9.80 -10.41
N ARG A 392 -4.53 10.89 -9.68
CA ARG A 392 -4.48 10.89 -8.21
C ARG A 392 -5.57 10.01 -7.62
N ALA A 393 -6.81 10.14 -8.11
CA ALA A 393 -7.95 9.38 -7.63
C ALA A 393 -8.96 9.12 -8.75
N LEU A 394 -9.72 8.02 -8.61
CA LEU A 394 -10.95 7.76 -9.36
C LEU A 394 -12.12 7.76 -8.38
N ARG A 395 -13.20 8.44 -8.73
CA ARG A 395 -14.45 8.48 -7.96
C ARG A 395 -15.61 8.06 -8.85
N ALA A 396 -16.50 7.23 -8.32
CA ALA A 396 -17.72 6.87 -9.02
C ALA A 396 -18.68 8.06 -9.11
N ARG A 397 -19.39 8.17 -10.23
CA ARG A 397 -20.48 9.10 -10.47
C ARG A 397 -21.73 8.31 -10.92
N PRO A 398 -22.93 8.87 -10.84
CA PRO A 398 -24.15 8.18 -11.28
C PRO A 398 -24.08 7.67 -12.72
N ASP A 399 -23.36 8.37 -13.58
CA ASP A 399 -23.26 8.14 -15.03
C ASP A 399 -21.82 7.98 -15.52
N GLY A 400 -20.86 7.67 -14.64
CA GLY A 400 -19.47 7.51 -15.05
C GLY A 400 -18.45 7.57 -13.91
N PHE A 401 -17.30 8.20 -14.19
CA PHE A 401 -16.24 8.39 -13.21
C PHE A 401 -15.63 9.78 -13.31
N GLU A 402 -15.21 10.30 -12.17
CA GLU A 402 -14.35 11.49 -12.10
C GLU A 402 -12.91 11.04 -11.87
N LEU A 403 -12.00 11.51 -12.73
CA LEU A 403 -10.56 11.39 -12.59
C LEU A 403 -10.03 12.68 -11.95
N GLU A 404 -9.31 12.56 -10.84
CA GLU A 404 -8.55 13.64 -10.24
C GLU A 404 -7.07 13.45 -10.58
N PHE A 405 -6.38 14.50 -11.01
CA PHE A 405 -4.97 14.46 -11.41
C PHE A 405 -4.09 15.18 -10.39
N THR A 406 -2.81 14.82 -10.35
CA THR A 406 -1.82 15.43 -9.45
C THR A 406 -1.41 16.83 -9.88
N GLU A 407 -1.58 17.17 -11.16
CA GLU A 407 -1.29 18.46 -11.78
C GLU A 407 -2.42 18.84 -12.74
N PRO A 408 -2.58 20.13 -13.09
CA PRO A 408 -3.54 20.55 -14.09
C PRO A 408 -3.30 19.87 -15.45
N VAL A 409 -4.41 19.44 -16.08
CA VAL A 409 -4.39 18.82 -17.41
C VAL A 409 -4.47 19.87 -18.53
N ASP A 410 -3.96 19.53 -19.70
CA ASP A 410 -4.23 20.24 -20.94
C ASP A 410 -5.68 20.00 -21.36
N ALA A 411 -6.50 21.06 -21.41
CA ALA A 411 -7.92 20.95 -21.65
C ALA A 411 -8.27 20.36 -23.02
N ALA A 412 -7.44 20.55 -24.03
CA ALA A 412 -7.68 20.04 -25.38
C ALA A 412 -7.52 18.51 -25.42
N THR A 413 -6.44 17.98 -24.85
CA THR A 413 -6.22 16.53 -24.79
C THR A 413 -7.10 15.85 -23.78
N ALA A 414 -7.33 16.44 -22.61
CA ALA A 414 -8.14 15.85 -21.56
C ALA A 414 -9.66 15.94 -21.82
N GLY A 415 -10.11 16.89 -22.63
CA GLY A 415 -11.51 17.00 -23.09
C GLY A 415 -11.84 16.15 -24.31
N ASP A 416 -10.84 15.53 -24.96
CA ASP A 416 -11.08 14.62 -26.09
C ASP A 416 -11.38 13.21 -25.59
N VAL A 417 -12.59 12.70 -25.85
CA VAL A 417 -13.00 11.33 -25.50
C VAL A 417 -12.06 10.26 -26.06
N LYS A 418 -11.35 10.53 -27.16
CA LYS A 418 -10.37 9.62 -27.75
C LYS A 418 -9.10 9.44 -26.88
N SER A 419 -8.89 10.31 -25.92
CA SER A 419 -7.81 10.19 -24.94
C SER A 419 -8.03 9.06 -23.94
N TYR A 420 -9.26 8.50 -23.92
CA TYR A 420 -9.68 7.52 -22.93
C TYR A 420 -10.18 6.24 -23.57
N ALA A 421 -10.00 5.14 -22.84
CA ALA A 421 -10.63 3.86 -23.10
C ALA A 421 -11.11 3.24 -21.79
N ALA A 422 -12.23 2.51 -21.84
CA ALA A 422 -12.74 1.83 -20.66
C ALA A 422 -13.41 0.51 -21.01
N ARG A 423 -13.27 -0.47 -20.09
CA ARG A 423 -13.97 -1.75 -20.11
C ARG A 423 -14.35 -2.18 -18.71
N GLY A 424 -15.40 -2.97 -18.59
CA GLY A 424 -15.80 -3.61 -17.34
C GLY A 424 -15.58 -5.12 -17.43
N PHE A 425 -15.17 -5.74 -16.33
CA PHE A 425 -15.02 -7.20 -16.19
C PHE A 425 -15.16 -7.64 -14.75
N THR A 426 -15.32 -8.94 -14.50
CA THR A 426 -15.38 -9.49 -13.14
C THR A 426 -14.73 -10.86 -13.07
N TYR A 427 -14.83 -11.49 -11.90
CA TYR A 427 -14.36 -12.84 -11.61
C TYR A 427 -15.51 -13.70 -11.10
N ILE A 428 -15.40 -15.02 -11.31
CA ILE A 428 -16.36 -15.99 -10.79
C ILE A 428 -16.11 -16.15 -9.28
N TYR A 429 -17.17 -16.03 -8.48
CA TYR A 429 -17.17 -16.35 -7.06
C TYR A 429 -17.45 -17.85 -6.92
N GLN A 430 -16.42 -18.67 -6.69
CA GLN A 430 -16.49 -20.14 -6.79
C GLN A 430 -15.53 -20.85 -5.82
N SER A 431 -15.83 -22.14 -5.56
CA SER A 431 -15.00 -23.01 -4.73
C SER A 431 -13.71 -23.49 -5.41
N ALA A 432 -13.60 -23.37 -6.73
CA ALA A 432 -12.35 -23.62 -7.46
C ALA A 432 -11.32 -22.52 -7.15
N TYR A 433 -10.05 -22.85 -7.34
CA TYR A 433 -8.93 -21.90 -7.13
C TYR A 433 -8.92 -20.81 -8.20
N GLY A 434 -9.01 -19.54 -7.78
CA GLY A 434 -8.99 -18.40 -8.67
C GLY A 434 -10.15 -18.36 -9.67
N SER A 435 -10.05 -17.49 -10.64
CA SER A 435 -11.01 -17.35 -11.73
C SER A 435 -10.36 -16.72 -12.95
N PRO A 436 -10.74 -17.10 -14.16
CA PRO A 436 -10.46 -16.27 -15.32
C PRO A 436 -11.27 -14.95 -15.24
N VAL A 437 -10.84 -13.95 -15.98
CA VAL A 437 -11.65 -12.77 -16.29
C VAL A 437 -12.91 -13.22 -17.05
N VAL A 438 -14.09 -12.74 -16.61
CA VAL A 438 -15.38 -13.05 -17.25
C VAL A 438 -16.22 -11.78 -17.36
N ASP A 439 -17.31 -11.87 -18.15
CA ASP A 439 -18.29 -10.79 -18.35
C ASP A 439 -17.62 -9.48 -18.82
N GLU A 440 -16.58 -9.62 -19.65
CA GLU A 440 -15.87 -8.48 -20.21
C GLU A 440 -16.74 -7.75 -21.24
N GLU A 441 -16.90 -6.45 -21.06
CA GLU A 441 -17.64 -5.58 -21.96
C GLU A 441 -16.94 -4.22 -22.09
N PRO A 442 -16.97 -3.59 -23.29
CA PRO A 442 -16.54 -2.21 -23.44
C PRO A 442 -17.50 -1.27 -22.70
N CYS A 443 -16.94 -0.21 -22.13
CA CYS A 443 -17.69 0.89 -21.50
C CYS A 443 -17.48 2.16 -22.35
N PRO A 444 -18.29 2.39 -23.41
CA PRO A 444 -18.12 3.55 -24.28
C PRO A 444 -18.22 4.87 -23.52
N ILE A 445 -17.29 5.78 -23.79
CA ILE A 445 -17.22 7.10 -23.18
C ILE A 445 -17.86 8.08 -24.16
N ASP A 446 -18.93 8.72 -23.72
CA ASP A 446 -19.71 9.65 -24.54
C ASP A 446 -19.27 11.11 -24.37
N GLN A 447 -18.68 11.46 -23.21
CA GLN A 447 -18.30 12.84 -22.89
C GLN A 447 -17.12 12.86 -21.89
N ALA A 448 -16.24 13.85 -22.00
CA ALA A 448 -15.17 14.15 -21.08
C ALA A 448 -15.20 15.64 -20.74
N ASP A 449 -15.59 15.97 -19.50
CA ASP A 449 -15.77 17.35 -19.01
C ASP A 449 -14.59 17.72 -18.09
N VAL A 450 -13.78 18.69 -18.50
CA VAL A 450 -12.66 19.20 -17.72
C VAL A 450 -13.16 20.25 -16.73
N SER A 451 -12.80 20.15 -15.45
CA SER A 451 -13.11 21.14 -14.42
C SER A 451 -12.47 22.50 -14.69
N ALA A 452 -13.03 23.58 -14.12
CA ALA A 452 -12.52 24.94 -14.33
C ALA A 452 -11.06 25.15 -13.86
N ASP A 453 -10.63 24.41 -12.84
CA ASP A 453 -9.26 24.39 -12.31
C ASP A 453 -8.34 23.42 -13.06
N ALA A 454 -8.87 22.73 -14.07
CA ALA A 454 -8.19 21.73 -14.89
C ALA A 454 -7.53 20.59 -14.09
N THR A 455 -7.97 20.32 -12.84
CA THR A 455 -7.42 19.23 -12.04
C THR A 455 -8.27 17.97 -12.08
N ARG A 456 -9.49 18.03 -12.63
CA ARG A 456 -10.41 16.92 -12.70
C ARG A 456 -11.03 16.78 -14.08
N VAL A 457 -11.33 15.54 -14.44
CA VAL A 457 -12.09 15.19 -15.65
C VAL A 457 -13.23 14.26 -15.27
N THR A 458 -14.45 14.62 -15.60
CA THR A 458 -15.61 13.77 -15.46
C THR A 458 -15.89 13.06 -16.79
N LEU A 459 -15.81 11.73 -16.78
CA LEU A 459 -16.14 10.89 -17.91
C LEU A 459 -17.58 10.40 -17.77
N ARG A 460 -18.45 10.73 -18.72
CA ARG A 460 -19.76 10.09 -18.86
C ARG A 460 -19.64 8.87 -19.76
N MET A 461 -20.14 7.74 -19.28
CA MET A 461 -19.94 6.48 -19.96
C MET A 461 -21.13 5.54 -19.80
N ARG A 462 -21.25 4.62 -20.72
CA ARG A 462 -22.31 3.60 -20.75
C ARG A 462 -21.81 2.28 -20.15
N ASN A 463 -22.76 1.39 -19.86
CA ASN A 463 -22.50 0.02 -19.38
C ASN A 463 -21.83 -0.04 -17.99
N LEU A 464 -22.13 0.94 -17.11
CA LEU A 464 -21.76 0.85 -15.70
C LEU A 464 -22.53 -0.28 -15.03
N ARG A 465 -21.83 -1.13 -14.28
CA ARG A 465 -22.44 -2.29 -13.60
C ARG A 465 -21.85 -2.44 -12.18
N GLU A 466 -22.73 -2.59 -11.20
CA GLU A 466 -22.31 -2.94 -9.82
C GLU A 466 -21.70 -4.35 -9.77
N GLY A 467 -20.69 -4.52 -8.91
CA GLY A 467 -19.93 -5.77 -8.75
C GLY A 467 -18.94 -6.05 -9.88
N VAL A 468 -18.60 -5.02 -10.68
CA VAL A 468 -17.69 -5.09 -11.83
C VAL A 468 -16.48 -4.20 -11.58
N ILE A 469 -15.32 -4.64 -12.04
CA ILE A 469 -14.10 -3.85 -12.10
C ILE A 469 -14.11 -3.06 -13.39
N HIS A 470 -14.01 -1.74 -13.30
CA HIS A 470 -13.90 -0.85 -14.46
C HIS A 470 -12.43 -0.45 -14.63
N GLU A 471 -11.81 -0.93 -15.71
CA GLU A 471 -10.49 -0.46 -16.15
C GLU A 471 -10.69 0.82 -16.94
N ILE A 472 -10.05 1.91 -16.50
CA ILE A 472 -10.09 3.21 -17.15
C ILE A 472 -8.68 3.60 -17.52
N LYS A 473 -8.44 3.77 -18.81
CA LYS A 473 -7.16 4.18 -19.39
C LYS A 473 -7.26 5.59 -19.94
N ALA A 474 -6.33 6.47 -19.54
CA ALA A 474 -6.26 7.88 -19.93
C ALA A 474 -4.97 8.18 -20.74
N ALA A 475 -4.61 7.30 -21.68
CA ALA A 475 -3.32 7.34 -22.39
C ALA A 475 -3.10 8.62 -23.24
N GLY A 476 -4.18 9.27 -23.67
CA GLY A 476 -4.14 10.49 -24.47
C GLY A 476 -4.07 11.77 -23.64
N ALA A 477 -4.45 11.74 -22.36
CA ALA A 477 -4.42 12.91 -21.50
C ALA A 477 -2.98 13.39 -21.25
N ARG A 478 -2.78 14.72 -21.23
CA ARG A 478 -1.51 15.36 -20.96
C ARG A 478 -1.67 16.38 -19.84
N SER A 479 -0.57 16.66 -19.11
CA SER A 479 -0.54 17.81 -18.20
C SER A 479 -0.53 19.12 -18.98
N ALA A 480 -0.79 20.24 -18.31
CA ALA A 480 -0.66 21.58 -18.91
C ALA A 480 0.74 21.87 -19.47
N SER A 481 1.76 21.15 -18.98
CA SER A 481 3.14 21.17 -19.51
C SER A 481 3.40 20.07 -20.55
N SER A 482 2.36 19.43 -21.10
CA SER A 482 2.41 18.40 -22.15
C SER A 482 3.08 17.07 -21.71
N LEU A 483 3.21 16.81 -20.40
CA LEU A 483 3.75 15.55 -19.90
C LEU A 483 2.70 14.43 -20.05
N PRO A 484 3.11 13.21 -20.43
CA PRO A 484 2.24 12.04 -20.36
C PRO A 484 2.07 11.59 -18.90
N LEU A 485 0.98 10.88 -18.60
CA LEU A 485 0.82 10.19 -17.32
C LEU A 485 1.94 9.16 -17.11
N LEU A 486 2.47 9.11 -15.89
CA LEU A 486 3.45 8.07 -15.49
C LEU A 486 2.77 6.68 -15.48
N HIS A 487 1.55 6.61 -14.89
CA HIS A 487 0.67 5.46 -14.97
C HIS A 487 -0.70 5.91 -15.50
N ASP A 488 -1.05 5.46 -16.69
CA ASP A 488 -2.23 5.93 -17.42
C ASP A 488 -3.50 5.15 -17.13
N THR A 489 -3.45 4.15 -16.27
CA THR A 489 -4.56 3.21 -16.04
C THR A 489 -4.90 3.07 -14.56
N GLY A 490 -6.19 3.12 -14.24
CA GLY A 490 -6.74 2.77 -12.94
C GLY A 490 -7.82 1.68 -13.06
N TRP A 491 -7.93 0.82 -12.04
CA TRP A 491 -8.93 -0.24 -11.96
C TRP A 491 -9.85 0.02 -10.77
N TYR A 492 -11.08 0.41 -11.06
CA TYR A 492 -12.08 0.74 -10.04
C TYR A 492 -13.03 -0.43 -9.79
N THR A 493 -13.14 -0.89 -8.55
CA THR A 493 -14.12 -1.89 -8.11
C THR A 493 -15.42 -1.17 -7.75
N LEU A 494 -16.42 -1.26 -8.61
CA LEU A 494 -17.70 -0.55 -8.46
C LEU A 494 -18.73 -1.44 -7.74
N ASN A 495 -18.85 -1.32 -6.43
CA ASN A 495 -19.81 -2.08 -5.64
C ASN A 495 -21.19 -1.41 -5.59
N ARG A 496 -21.23 -0.07 -5.61
CA ARG A 496 -22.43 0.75 -5.59
C ARG A 496 -22.27 1.94 -6.54
N ILE A 497 -23.28 2.17 -7.36
CA ILE A 497 -23.39 3.39 -8.17
C ILE A 497 -23.95 4.50 -7.28
N PRO A 498 -23.27 5.64 -7.12
CA PRO A 498 -23.80 6.78 -6.35
C PRO A 498 -25.14 7.24 -6.92
N LYS A 499 -26.04 7.68 -6.04
CA LYS A 499 -27.28 8.34 -6.48
C LYS A 499 -27.00 9.75 -7.02
N PRO A 500 -27.82 10.25 -7.96
CA PRO A 500 -27.71 11.63 -8.47
C PRO A 500 -27.81 12.69 -7.39
#